data_fbb9eea27323c36f65d8272f242f3e88
#
_entry.id   fbb9eea27323c36f65d8272f242f3e88
#
_cell.length_a   1.000
_cell.length_b   1.000
_cell.length_c   1.000
_cell.angle_alpha   90.00
_cell.angle_beta   90.00
_cell.angle_gamma   90.00
#
_symmetry.space_group_name_H-M   'P 1'
#
loop_
_entity.id
_entity.type
_entity.pdbx_description
1 polymer ?
#
loop_
_entity_poly.entity_id
_entity_poly.type
_entity_poly.pdbx_seq_one_letter_code
_entity_poly.pdbx_strand_id
1 'polypeptide(L)'
;AVAGGAALTGVIIEKPLGRTMAEARALVEMARGAGLKTAYFENQIFMKGIAAQRAQLAPSIEAMGAPSLVRSAEEHGGPHSPWFWDPTRLGGGVLMDMGCHSIAVGQYLLTPPGKPMNFLTPVSVSCDTSLLKWGCSPWREELLERTGVDYAKTPAEDFATGIITYRNPETGALVKSQFTDSWMYEKQGLRLMMDGMGPGYAFEVNTLRSPVELFIGDAAAESLADAELALEKSTATRGLLPIQPNEADLYGYVDENRDMVERFSRGEDGMLTWEYGLEITQLLMAAYYSAETGRVVDLTDPAVVSTLDSYVPAIQQGNGNSVLRRGAEQ
;
A
#
# COMPACT_ATOMS: atom_id res chain seq x y z
N ALA A 1 14.67 -7.25 21.66
CA ALA A 1 15.49 -6.09 22.06
C ALA A 1 15.00 -5.53 23.39
N VAL A 2 13.73 -5.15 23.51
CA VAL A 2 13.15 -4.58 24.75
C VAL A 2 13.27 -5.59 25.91
N ALA A 3 12.91 -6.85 25.68
CA ALA A 3 13.05 -7.92 26.69
C ALA A 3 14.53 -8.19 27.08
N GLY A 4 15.47 -7.82 26.22
CA GLY A 4 16.92 -7.94 26.50
C GLY A 4 17.54 -6.75 27.24
N GLY A 5 16.73 -5.76 27.68
CA GLY A 5 17.20 -4.60 28.43
C GLY A 5 17.91 -3.55 27.57
N ALA A 6 17.72 -3.55 26.25
CA ALA A 6 18.27 -2.52 25.37
C ALA A 6 17.61 -1.16 25.67
N ALA A 7 18.41 -0.10 25.77
CA ALA A 7 17.92 1.28 25.91
C ALA A 7 17.50 1.78 24.51
N LEU A 8 16.25 1.54 24.14
CA LEU A 8 15.67 2.01 22.87
C LEU A 8 14.88 3.29 23.10
N THR A 9 15.07 4.28 22.25
CA THR A 9 14.27 5.52 22.22
C THR A 9 12.95 5.27 21.47
N GLY A 10 12.98 4.47 20.41
CA GLY A 10 11.84 4.17 19.59
C GLY A 10 12.08 2.95 18.70
N VAL A 11 11.03 2.58 18.00
CA VAL A 11 11.01 1.45 17.04
C VAL A 11 10.34 1.88 15.76
N ILE A 12 10.84 1.36 14.66
CA ILE A 12 10.26 1.51 13.32
C ILE A 12 9.81 0.16 12.80
N ILE A 13 8.78 0.18 11.95
CA ILE A 13 8.33 -0.99 11.23
C ILE A 13 7.89 -0.59 9.83
N GLU A 14 8.28 -1.40 8.86
CA GLU A 14 7.77 -1.33 7.49
C GLU A 14 6.31 -1.79 7.40
N LYS A 15 5.63 -1.32 6.40
CA LYS A 15 4.27 -1.75 6.08
C LYS A 15 4.20 -3.25 5.66
N PRO A 16 3.09 -3.91 5.86
CA PRO A 16 1.99 -3.57 6.76
C PRO A 16 2.39 -3.80 8.24
N LEU A 17 1.71 -3.13 9.17
CA LEU A 17 2.02 -3.28 10.61
C LEU A 17 1.83 -4.72 11.11
N GLY A 18 0.85 -5.42 10.59
CA GLY A 18 0.56 -6.81 10.89
C GLY A 18 -0.31 -7.44 9.81
N ARG A 19 -0.34 -8.77 9.75
CA ARG A 19 -1.15 -9.52 8.79
C ARG A 19 -2.61 -9.67 9.24
N THR A 20 -2.88 -9.37 10.52
CA THR A 20 -4.21 -9.40 11.15
C THR A 20 -4.32 -8.30 12.20
N MET A 21 -5.56 -7.99 12.61
CA MET A 21 -5.79 -7.06 13.72
C MET A 21 -5.13 -7.52 15.02
N ALA A 22 -5.15 -8.81 15.31
CA ALA A 22 -4.55 -9.38 16.51
C ALA A 22 -3.03 -9.15 16.56
N GLU A 23 -2.33 -9.37 15.44
CA GLU A 23 -0.88 -9.12 15.33
C GLU A 23 -0.57 -7.63 15.49
N ALA A 24 -1.28 -6.77 14.77
CA ALA A 24 -1.05 -5.32 14.81
C ALA A 24 -1.34 -4.73 16.21
N ARG A 25 -2.42 -5.13 16.87
CA ARG A 25 -2.73 -4.72 18.25
C ARG A 25 -1.64 -5.14 19.23
N ALA A 26 -1.18 -6.38 19.15
CA ALA A 26 -0.12 -6.87 20.03
C ALA A 26 1.16 -6.04 19.90
N LEU A 27 1.51 -5.62 18.69
CA LEU A 27 2.67 -4.73 18.45
C LEU A 27 2.46 -3.35 19.08
N VAL A 28 1.30 -2.72 18.86
CA VAL A 28 0.98 -1.41 19.44
C VAL A 28 0.99 -1.45 20.96
N GLU A 29 0.37 -2.46 21.57
CA GLU A 29 0.33 -2.64 23.02
C GLU A 29 1.73 -2.86 23.61
N MET A 30 2.57 -3.64 22.92
CA MET A 30 3.93 -3.90 23.33
C MET A 30 4.79 -2.61 23.31
N ALA A 31 4.69 -1.82 22.23
CA ALA A 31 5.41 -0.55 22.13
C ALA A 31 4.95 0.46 23.20
N ARG A 32 3.63 0.57 23.40
CA ARG A 32 3.02 1.42 24.42
C ARG A 32 3.42 1.00 25.83
N GLY A 33 3.37 -0.29 26.14
CA GLY A 33 3.78 -0.82 27.45
C GLY A 33 5.26 -0.63 27.76
N ALA A 34 6.09 -0.52 26.73
CA ALA A 34 7.52 -0.22 26.85
C ALA A 34 7.85 1.28 26.81
N GLY A 35 6.87 2.15 26.62
CA GLY A 35 7.07 3.61 26.50
C GLY A 35 7.91 4.03 25.30
N LEU A 36 7.92 3.23 24.23
CA LEU A 36 8.71 3.49 23.03
C LEU A 36 7.98 4.45 22.08
N LYS A 37 8.76 5.31 21.44
CA LYS A 37 8.29 6.06 20.27
C LYS A 37 8.13 5.12 19.09
N THR A 38 7.17 5.39 18.24
CA THR A 38 6.87 4.54 17.09
C THR A 38 6.92 5.33 15.78
N ALA A 39 7.41 4.67 14.73
CA ALA A 39 7.24 5.13 13.35
C ALA A 39 6.78 3.95 12.48
N TYR A 40 5.68 4.16 11.77
CA TYR A 40 5.17 3.26 10.75
C TYR A 40 5.64 3.76 9.39
N PHE A 41 6.40 2.97 8.68
CA PHE A 41 6.97 3.36 7.41
C PHE A 41 5.99 3.15 6.28
N GLU A 42 5.65 4.24 5.60
CA GLU A 42 4.80 4.33 4.42
C GLU A 42 5.40 5.39 3.48
N ASN A 43 6.33 4.98 2.69
CA ASN A 43 7.18 5.85 1.88
C ASN A 43 6.41 6.69 0.85
N GLN A 44 5.26 6.22 0.33
CA GLN A 44 4.54 6.94 -0.72
C GLN A 44 4.00 8.30 -0.26
N ILE A 45 3.70 8.46 1.03
CA ILE A 45 3.30 9.76 1.59
C ILE A 45 4.43 10.79 1.51
N PHE A 46 5.68 10.32 1.55
CA PHE A 46 6.89 11.16 1.49
C PHE A 46 7.42 11.36 0.06
N MET A 47 6.77 10.81 -0.97
CA MET A 47 7.19 11.01 -2.36
C MET A 47 7.25 12.49 -2.71
N LYS A 48 8.30 12.87 -3.46
CA LYS A 48 8.50 14.27 -3.91
C LYS A 48 7.29 14.82 -4.68
N GLY A 49 6.66 13.99 -5.52
CA GLY A 49 5.44 14.35 -6.25
C GLY A 49 4.27 14.65 -5.33
N ILE A 50 4.10 13.86 -4.28
CA ILE A 50 3.05 14.03 -3.26
C ILE A 50 3.31 15.30 -2.44
N ALA A 51 4.54 15.49 -1.98
CA ALA A 51 4.92 16.69 -1.22
C ALA A 51 4.75 17.97 -2.04
N ALA A 52 5.18 17.96 -3.30
CA ALA A 52 5.02 19.09 -4.22
C ALA A 52 3.54 19.40 -4.49
N GLN A 53 2.72 18.39 -4.77
CA GLN A 53 1.29 18.53 -4.98
C GLN A 53 0.61 19.17 -3.76
N ARG A 54 0.89 18.68 -2.55
CA ARG A 54 0.31 19.24 -1.32
C ARG A 54 0.72 20.69 -1.08
N ALA A 55 1.99 21.02 -1.29
CA ALA A 55 2.48 22.39 -1.15
C ALA A 55 1.82 23.34 -2.14
N GLN A 56 1.67 22.93 -3.41
CA GLN A 56 1.07 23.75 -4.46
C GLN A 56 -0.44 23.95 -4.26
N LEU A 57 -1.15 22.94 -3.77
CA LEU A 57 -2.60 23.02 -3.56
C LEU A 57 -3.00 23.57 -2.19
N ALA A 58 -2.08 23.73 -1.25
CA ALA A 58 -2.43 24.20 0.10
C ALA A 58 -3.29 25.46 0.13
N PRO A 59 -3.00 26.54 -0.64
CA PRO A 59 -3.86 27.73 -0.69
C PRO A 59 -5.27 27.45 -1.26
N SER A 60 -5.37 26.57 -2.27
CA SER A 60 -6.67 26.19 -2.85
C SER A 60 -7.50 25.36 -1.89
N ILE A 61 -6.85 24.45 -1.15
CA ILE A 61 -7.50 23.63 -0.13
C ILE A 61 -8.01 24.51 1.03
N GLU A 62 -7.21 25.48 1.45
CA GLU A 62 -7.61 26.43 2.50
C GLU A 62 -8.83 27.27 2.07
N ALA A 63 -8.84 27.74 0.83
CA ALA A 63 -9.90 28.62 0.32
C ALA A 63 -11.19 27.88 -0.04
N MET A 64 -11.10 26.65 -0.55
CA MET A 64 -12.22 25.94 -1.19
C MET A 64 -12.56 24.59 -0.54
N GLY A 65 -11.69 24.07 0.30
CA GLY A 65 -11.84 22.75 0.95
C GLY A 65 -10.94 21.66 0.38
N ALA A 66 -10.76 20.60 1.15
CA ALA A 66 -9.95 19.44 0.78
C ALA A 66 -10.58 18.62 -0.37
N PRO A 67 -9.81 17.72 -1.03
CA PRO A 67 -10.36 16.83 -2.04
C PRO A 67 -11.52 15.99 -1.50
N SER A 68 -12.52 15.76 -2.33
CA SER A 68 -13.67 14.91 -1.99
C SER A 68 -13.55 13.50 -2.56
N LEU A 69 -12.69 13.32 -3.57
CA LEU A 69 -12.36 12.04 -4.18
C LEU A 69 -10.85 11.99 -4.44
N VAL A 70 -10.23 10.88 -4.03
CA VAL A 70 -8.87 10.50 -4.43
C VAL A 70 -8.91 9.09 -5.00
N ARG A 71 -8.14 8.87 -6.05
CA ARG A 71 -7.85 7.54 -6.60
C ARG A 71 -6.36 7.28 -6.47
N SER A 72 -5.99 6.09 -6.01
CA SER A 72 -4.61 5.64 -5.85
C SER A 72 -4.44 4.27 -6.47
N ALA A 73 -3.30 4.05 -7.10
CA ALA A 73 -2.98 2.76 -7.69
C ALA A 73 -1.49 2.47 -7.57
N GLU A 74 -1.19 1.21 -7.24
CA GLU A 74 0.15 0.67 -7.33
C GLU A 74 0.14 -0.59 -8.18
N GLU A 75 0.98 -0.61 -9.23
CA GLU A 75 0.96 -1.70 -10.20
C GLU A 75 2.36 -1.99 -10.75
N HIS A 76 2.72 -3.28 -10.77
CA HIS A 76 3.93 -3.83 -11.40
C HIS A 76 3.74 -5.28 -11.82
N GLY A 77 4.75 -5.92 -12.39
CA GLY A 77 4.70 -7.29 -12.92
C GLY A 77 4.76 -8.41 -11.87
N GLY A 78 4.65 -8.08 -10.60
CA GLY A 78 4.73 -9.00 -9.47
C GLY A 78 6.05 -8.87 -8.68
N PRO A 79 6.06 -9.27 -7.39
CA PRO A 79 7.21 -9.12 -6.51
C PRO A 79 8.37 -10.06 -6.89
N HIS A 80 9.59 -9.64 -6.57
CA HIS A 80 10.81 -10.38 -6.91
C HIS A 80 11.12 -11.53 -5.93
N SER A 81 10.82 -11.34 -4.64
CA SER A 81 11.11 -12.35 -3.61
C SER A 81 10.03 -13.42 -3.52
N PRO A 82 10.38 -14.72 -3.50
CA PRO A 82 9.41 -15.83 -3.47
C PRO A 82 8.41 -15.80 -2.33
N TRP A 83 8.79 -15.27 -1.16
CA TRP A 83 7.93 -15.27 0.02
C TRP A 83 6.71 -14.34 -0.10
N PHE A 84 6.77 -13.31 -0.96
CA PHE A 84 5.61 -12.44 -1.23
C PHE A 84 4.48 -13.22 -1.93
N TRP A 85 4.82 -14.23 -2.73
CA TRP A 85 3.84 -15.04 -3.44
C TRP A 85 3.14 -16.08 -2.54
N ASP A 86 3.70 -16.35 -1.36
CA ASP A 86 3.10 -17.27 -0.38
C ASP A 86 2.14 -16.52 0.55
N PRO A 87 0.80 -16.66 0.35
CA PRO A 87 -0.18 -15.92 1.15
C PRO A 87 -0.15 -16.27 2.64
N THR A 88 0.35 -17.46 3.00
CA THR A 88 0.46 -17.86 4.40
C THR A 88 1.60 -17.11 5.12
N ARG A 89 2.56 -16.59 4.37
CA ARG A 89 3.68 -15.80 4.88
C ARG A 89 3.41 -14.32 4.80
N LEU A 90 2.96 -13.82 3.63
CA LEU A 90 2.64 -12.42 3.41
C LEU A 90 1.37 -11.99 4.17
N GLY A 91 0.38 -12.89 4.29
CA GLY A 91 -0.93 -12.57 4.87
C GLY A 91 -2.04 -12.36 3.83
N GLY A 92 -1.69 -12.47 2.55
CA GLY A 92 -2.56 -12.27 1.39
C GLY A 92 -1.74 -12.21 0.11
N GLY A 93 -2.23 -11.51 -0.89
CA GLY A 93 -1.53 -11.22 -2.13
C GLY A 93 -1.30 -9.70 -2.31
N VAL A 94 -1.65 -9.19 -3.49
CA VAL A 94 -1.42 -7.79 -3.87
C VAL A 94 -2.08 -6.79 -2.93
N LEU A 95 -3.24 -7.10 -2.38
CA LEU A 95 -3.93 -6.22 -1.42
C LEU A 95 -3.13 -6.04 -0.13
N MET A 96 -2.53 -7.11 0.39
CA MET A 96 -1.68 -7.03 1.59
C MET A 96 -0.37 -6.31 1.29
N ASP A 97 0.24 -6.57 0.14
CA ASP A 97 1.52 -5.98 -0.25
C ASP A 97 1.40 -4.49 -0.60
N MET A 98 0.46 -4.15 -1.49
CA MET A 98 0.37 -2.84 -2.12
C MET A 98 -0.85 -2.04 -1.68
N GLY A 99 -1.94 -2.71 -1.29
CA GLY A 99 -3.16 -2.04 -0.85
C GLY A 99 -2.94 -1.19 0.41
N CYS A 100 -2.01 -1.55 1.29
CA CYS A 100 -1.63 -0.72 2.43
C CYS A 100 -1.09 0.64 1.98
N HIS A 101 -0.27 0.71 0.93
CA HIS A 101 0.21 1.95 0.34
C HIS A 101 -0.93 2.78 -0.26
N SER A 102 -1.70 2.17 -1.15
CA SER A 102 -2.79 2.85 -1.85
C SER A 102 -3.86 3.38 -0.90
N ILE A 103 -4.19 2.64 0.17
CA ILE A 103 -5.11 3.08 1.22
C ILE A 103 -4.53 4.26 2.01
N ALA A 104 -3.28 4.15 2.45
CA ALA A 104 -2.64 5.18 3.26
C ALA A 104 -2.45 6.50 2.50
N VAL A 105 -1.92 6.46 1.28
CA VAL A 105 -1.73 7.67 0.46
C VAL A 105 -3.06 8.30 0.07
N GLY A 106 -4.09 7.48 -0.21
CA GLY A 106 -5.44 7.96 -0.50
C GLY A 106 -6.04 8.73 0.68
N GLN A 107 -5.94 8.19 1.90
CA GLN A 107 -6.37 8.88 3.13
C GLN A 107 -5.57 10.16 3.37
N TYR A 108 -4.24 10.11 3.19
CA TYR A 108 -3.38 11.27 3.34
C TYR A 108 -3.77 12.42 2.42
N LEU A 109 -4.02 12.13 1.15
CA LEU A 109 -4.40 13.14 0.16
C LEU A 109 -5.80 13.73 0.41
N LEU A 110 -6.72 12.97 0.99
CA LEU A 110 -8.04 13.45 1.43
C LEU A 110 -7.97 14.28 2.72
N THR A 111 -6.97 14.03 3.58
CA THR A 111 -6.82 14.71 4.87
C THR A 111 -6.38 16.16 4.65
N PRO A 112 -7.09 17.18 5.19
CA PRO A 112 -6.69 18.56 5.04
C PRO A 112 -5.26 18.82 5.58
N PRO A 113 -4.45 19.69 4.97
CA PRO A 113 -3.13 20.05 5.48
C PRO A 113 -3.18 20.49 6.94
N GLY A 114 -2.19 20.05 7.73
CA GLY A 114 -2.09 20.36 9.15
C GLY A 114 -2.95 19.52 10.09
N LYS A 115 -3.85 18.68 9.56
CA LYS A 115 -4.60 17.71 10.38
C LYS A 115 -3.79 16.42 10.57
N PRO A 116 -3.98 15.70 11.70
CA PRO A 116 -3.33 14.42 11.92
C PRO A 116 -3.81 13.34 10.92
N MET A 117 -3.03 12.30 10.73
CA MET A 117 -3.33 11.25 9.74
C MET A 117 -4.65 10.52 9.99
N ASN A 118 -5.03 10.35 11.24
CA ASN A 118 -6.30 9.74 11.67
C ASN A 118 -7.45 10.76 11.82
N PHE A 119 -7.36 11.92 11.17
CA PHE A 119 -8.39 12.97 11.23
C PHE A 119 -9.71 12.51 10.62
N LEU A 120 -9.65 11.84 9.48
CA LEU A 120 -10.84 11.32 8.80
C LEU A 120 -11.29 10.02 9.45
N THR A 121 -12.58 9.91 9.76
CA THR A 121 -13.13 8.69 10.36
C THR A 121 -13.59 7.73 9.26
N PRO A 122 -13.06 6.50 9.17
CA PRO A 122 -13.55 5.48 8.25
C PRO A 122 -15.02 5.15 8.52
N VAL A 123 -15.83 5.06 7.46
CA VAL A 123 -17.26 4.77 7.53
C VAL A 123 -17.58 3.41 6.92
N SER A 124 -17.05 3.14 5.72
CA SER A 124 -17.32 1.87 5.04
C SER A 124 -16.24 1.51 4.05
N VAL A 125 -16.10 0.20 3.80
CA VAL A 125 -15.18 -0.37 2.81
C VAL A 125 -15.95 -1.29 1.88
N SER A 126 -15.71 -1.15 0.57
CA SER A 126 -16.13 -2.10 -0.47
C SER A 126 -14.92 -2.50 -1.28
N CYS A 127 -14.69 -3.79 -1.47
CA CYS A 127 -13.53 -4.32 -2.18
C CYS A 127 -13.88 -5.56 -2.99
N ASP A 128 -13.18 -5.73 -4.12
CA ASP A 128 -13.13 -6.96 -4.91
C ASP A 128 -11.67 -7.40 -5.05
N THR A 129 -11.44 -8.71 -4.96
CA THR A 129 -10.14 -9.34 -5.18
C THR A 129 -10.26 -10.47 -6.19
N SER A 130 -9.28 -10.61 -7.06
CA SER A 130 -9.31 -11.60 -8.12
C SER A 130 -7.92 -12.17 -8.40
N LEU A 131 -7.87 -13.34 -9.02
CA LEU A 131 -6.66 -13.96 -9.54
C LEU A 131 -6.81 -14.03 -11.06
N LEU A 132 -6.28 -13.05 -11.77
CA LEU A 132 -6.56 -12.80 -13.18
C LEU A 132 -5.45 -13.29 -14.11
N LYS A 133 -4.19 -13.21 -13.70
CA LYS A 133 -3.01 -13.59 -14.49
C LYS A 133 -2.30 -14.81 -13.90
N TRP A 134 -1.78 -14.68 -12.69
CA TRP A 134 -0.85 -15.64 -12.11
C TRP A 134 -1.50 -16.98 -11.69
N GLY A 135 -2.82 -17.08 -11.78
CA GLY A 135 -3.57 -18.32 -11.64
C GLY A 135 -3.80 -19.09 -12.95
N CYS A 136 -3.45 -18.49 -14.09
CA CYS A 136 -3.70 -19.02 -15.42
C CYS A 136 -2.41 -19.52 -16.10
N SER A 137 -2.51 -20.51 -16.97
CA SER A 137 -1.40 -20.95 -17.82
C SER A 137 -1.09 -19.88 -18.89
N PRO A 138 0.16 -19.62 -19.27
CA PRO A 138 1.39 -20.28 -18.77
C PRO A 138 2.00 -19.63 -17.52
N TRP A 139 1.46 -18.51 -17.03
CA TRP A 139 2.05 -17.71 -15.93
C TRP A 139 2.06 -18.45 -14.59
N ARG A 140 1.09 -19.32 -14.35
CA ARG A 140 1.07 -20.15 -13.15
C ARG A 140 2.25 -21.13 -13.11
N GLU A 141 2.58 -21.74 -14.23
CA GLU A 141 3.72 -22.64 -14.36
C GLU A 141 5.05 -21.88 -14.22
N GLU A 142 5.14 -20.68 -14.81
CA GLU A 142 6.27 -19.78 -14.66
C GLU A 142 6.46 -19.37 -13.19
N LEU A 143 5.38 -19.02 -12.50
CA LEU A 143 5.42 -18.68 -11.08
C LEU A 143 5.95 -19.84 -10.24
N LEU A 144 5.43 -21.05 -10.46
CA LEU A 144 5.87 -22.24 -9.77
C LEU A 144 7.37 -22.53 -10.01
N GLU A 145 7.83 -22.44 -11.24
CA GLU A 145 9.24 -22.64 -11.60
C GLU A 145 10.14 -21.61 -10.93
N ARG A 146 9.76 -20.34 -10.97
CA ARG A 146 10.56 -19.23 -10.44
C ARG A 146 10.60 -19.16 -8.92
N THR A 147 9.50 -19.47 -8.25
CA THR A 147 9.34 -19.20 -6.82
C THR A 147 9.14 -20.43 -5.95
N GLY A 148 8.74 -21.56 -6.55
CA GLY A 148 8.32 -22.77 -5.83
C GLY A 148 6.90 -22.68 -5.25
N VAL A 149 6.17 -21.57 -5.48
CA VAL A 149 4.80 -21.38 -4.97
C VAL A 149 3.78 -21.84 -6.01
N ASP A 150 2.88 -22.72 -5.62
CA ASP A 150 1.89 -23.36 -6.50
C ASP A 150 0.50 -22.72 -6.32
N TYR A 151 0.14 -21.83 -7.21
CA TYR A 151 -1.18 -21.16 -7.20
C TYR A 151 -2.34 -22.07 -7.64
N ALA A 152 -2.07 -23.32 -8.04
CA ALA A 152 -3.13 -24.32 -8.12
C ALA A 152 -3.57 -24.80 -6.73
N LYS A 153 -2.67 -24.75 -5.73
CA LYS A 153 -2.91 -25.19 -4.34
C LYS A 153 -3.23 -24.06 -3.40
N THR A 154 -2.36 -23.05 -3.35
CA THR A 154 -2.44 -21.93 -2.41
C THR A 154 -2.38 -20.59 -3.15
N PRO A 155 -3.43 -20.24 -3.92
CA PRO A 155 -3.45 -18.98 -4.65
C PRO A 155 -3.63 -17.78 -3.73
N ALA A 156 -3.02 -16.67 -4.14
CA ALA A 156 -3.32 -15.33 -3.64
C ALA A 156 -3.85 -14.45 -4.76
N GLU A 157 -4.48 -13.36 -4.42
CA GLU A 157 -4.96 -12.38 -5.39
C GLU A 157 -3.80 -11.63 -6.04
N ASP A 158 -3.89 -11.43 -7.35
CA ASP A 158 -2.98 -10.60 -8.15
C ASP A 158 -3.62 -9.28 -8.61
N PHE A 159 -4.90 -9.09 -8.24
CA PHE A 159 -5.68 -7.89 -8.48
C PHE A 159 -6.57 -7.60 -7.28
N ALA A 160 -6.60 -6.33 -6.86
CA ALA A 160 -7.52 -5.81 -5.86
C ALA A 160 -7.99 -4.41 -6.24
N THR A 161 -9.27 -4.10 -5.99
CA THR A 161 -9.80 -2.75 -6.13
C THR A 161 -10.88 -2.51 -5.09
N GLY A 162 -10.97 -1.26 -4.61
CA GLY A 162 -11.96 -0.95 -3.60
C GLY A 162 -12.21 0.53 -3.41
N ILE A 163 -13.24 0.83 -2.61
CA ILE A 163 -13.62 2.18 -2.22
C ILE A 163 -13.74 2.23 -0.71
N ILE A 164 -13.07 3.19 -0.10
CA ILE A 164 -13.22 3.53 1.32
C ILE A 164 -13.96 4.87 1.42
N THR A 165 -15.02 4.90 2.20
CA THR A 165 -15.73 6.13 2.53
C THR A 165 -15.27 6.60 3.89
N TYR A 166 -14.85 7.86 3.97
CA TYR A 166 -14.51 8.53 5.21
C TYR A 166 -15.50 9.66 5.50
N ARG A 167 -15.62 10.00 6.77
CA ARG A 167 -16.34 11.18 7.26
C ARG A 167 -15.36 12.21 7.78
N ASN A 168 -15.49 13.44 7.32
CA ASN A 168 -14.80 14.58 7.91
C ASN A 168 -15.53 14.94 9.24
N PRO A 169 -14.88 14.85 10.40
CA PRO A 169 -15.52 15.06 11.68
C PRO A 169 -15.92 16.52 11.94
N GLU A 170 -15.29 17.49 11.27
CA GLU A 170 -15.60 18.91 11.43
C GLU A 170 -16.80 19.35 10.59
N THR A 171 -16.94 18.80 9.38
CA THR A 171 -17.99 19.21 8.44
C THR A 171 -19.12 18.21 8.30
N GLY A 172 -18.91 16.95 8.74
CA GLY A 172 -19.80 15.84 8.49
C GLY A 172 -19.80 15.31 7.05
N ALA A 173 -19.06 15.95 6.15
CA ALA A 173 -19.00 15.58 4.74
C ALA A 173 -18.38 14.17 4.56
N LEU A 174 -18.94 13.41 3.60
CA LEU A 174 -18.36 12.16 3.17
C LEU A 174 -17.39 12.38 2.03
N VAL A 175 -16.20 11.79 2.14
CA VAL A 175 -15.16 11.81 1.11
C VAL A 175 -14.77 10.37 0.77
N LYS A 176 -14.23 10.14 -0.43
CA LYS A 176 -13.97 8.80 -0.93
C LYS A 176 -12.53 8.64 -1.39
N SER A 177 -11.92 7.53 -0.96
CA SER A 177 -10.69 6.99 -1.53
C SER A 177 -11.01 5.74 -2.32
N GLN A 178 -10.61 5.71 -3.59
CA GLN A 178 -10.65 4.51 -4.41
C GLN A 178 -9.23 4.01 -4.61
N PHE A 179 -8.99 2.72 -4.42
CA PHE A 179 -7.69 2.11 -4.66
C PHE A 179 -7.77 0.99 -5.70
N THR A 180 -6.66 0.76 -6.40
CA THR A 180 -6.49 -0.36 -7.34
C THR A 180 -5.04 -0.81 -7.33
N ASP A 181 -4.81 -2.09 -7.08
CA ASP A 181 -3.48 -2.67 -6.98
C ASP A 181 -3.38 -3.92 -7.85
N SER A 182 -2.24 -4.11 -8.54
CA SER A 182 -2.11 -5.22 -9.48
C SER A 182 -0.67 -5.71 -9.65
N TRP A 183 -0.50 -7.03 -9.62
CA TRP A 183 0.74 -7.71 -9.99
C TRP A 183 0.76 -8.14 -11.49
N MET A 184 -0.07 -7.51 -12.32
CA MET A 184 -0.23 -7.88 -13.72
C MET A 184 0.32 -6.85 -14.71
N TYR A 185 0.89 -5.74 -14.21
CA TYR A 185 1.27 -4.62 -15.05
C TYR A 185 2.58 -4.90 -15.78
N GLU A 186 2.48 -5.17 -17.08
CA GLU A 186 3.62 -5.58 -17.94
C GLU A 186 4.50 -4.41 -18.38
N LYS A 187 3.98 -3.19 -18.37
CA LYS A 187 4.82 -2.04 -18.65
C LYS A 187 5.82 -1.86 -17.53
N GLN A 188 7.05 -1.66 -17.92
CA GLN A 188 8.19 -1.63 -17.00
C GLN A 188 8.15 -0.44 -16.05
N GLY A 189 8.68 -0.66 -14.87
CA GLY A 189 8.70 0.27 -13.76
C GLY A 189 7.53 0.08 -12.81
N LEU A 190 7.66 0.68 -11.65
CA LEU A 190 6.61 0.74 -10.64
C LEU A 190 5.65 1.87 -10.99
N ARG A 191 4.42 1.52 -11.38
CA ARG A 191 3.38 2.49 -11.64
C ARG A 191 2.69 2.88 -10.34
N LEU A 192 3.04 4.06 -9.83
CA LEU A 192 2.30 4.72 -8.77
C LEU A 192 1.49 5.86 -9.40
N MET A 193 0.17 5.79 -9.28
CA MET A 193 -0.72 6.82 -9.79
C MET A 193 -1.67 7.27 -8.69
N MET A 194 -1.64 8.57 -8.40
CA MET A 194 -2.55 9.22 -7.47
C MET A 194 -3.18 10.41 -8.16
N ASP A 195 -4.49 10.43 -8.25
CA ASP A 195 -5.24 11.58 -8.73
C ASP A 195 -6.38 11.93 -7.79
N GLY A 196 -6.77 13.19 -7.78
CA GLY A 196 -7.84 13.65 -6.90
C GLY A 196 -8.54 14.88 -7.41
N MET A 197 -9.74 15.06 -6.88
CA MET A 197 -10.66 16.13 -7.24
C MET A 197 -11.18 16.82 -5.98
N GLY A 198 -11.01 18.14 -5.95
CA GLY A 198 -11.59 19.02 -4.94
C GLY A 198 -12.46 20.11 -5.58
N PRO A 199 -13.05 20.98 -4.76
CA PRO A 199 -13.81 22.10 -5.27
C PRO A 199 -12.91 23.03 -6.11
N GLY A 200 -13.14 23.08 -7.43
CA GLY A 200 -12.44 23.98 -8.35
C GLY A 200 -11.01 23.59 -8.72
N TYR A 201 -10.53 22.39 -8.32
CA TYR A 201 -9.19 21.91 -8.68
C TYR A 201 -9.14 20.37 -8.84
N ALA A 202 -8.14 19.90 -9.55
CA ALA A 202 -7.77 18.49 -9.65
C ALA A 202 -6.25 18.36 -9.69
N PHE A 203 -5.75 17.17 -9.40
CA PHE A 203 -4.32 16.86 -9.48
C PHE A 203 -4.08 15.43 -9.96
N GLU A 204 -2.89 15.19 -10.48
CA GLU A 204 -2.39 13.86 -10.82
C GLU A 204 -0.90 13.77 -10.50
N VAL A 205 -0.50 12.68 -9.84
CA VAL A 205 0.89 12.23 -9.68
C VAL A 205 1.02 10.88 -10.35
N ASN A 206 2.02 10.71 -11.22
CA ASN A 206 2.23 9.48 -11.97
C ASN A 206 3.73 9.24 -12.17
N THR A 207 4.27 8.18 -11.57
CA THR A 207 5.70 7.87 -11.60
C THR A 207 6.23 7.43 -12.96
N LEU A 208 5.37 6.96 -13.85
CA LEU A 208 5.77 6.59 -15.21
C LEU A 208 5.86 7.78 -16.19
N ARG A 209 5.48 8.97 -15.76
CA ARG A 209 5.73 10.21 -16.50
C ARG A 209 7.13 10.71 -16.18
N SER A 210 8.14 10.19 -16.90
CA SER A 210 9.52 10.63 -16.76
C SER A 210 9.85 11.73 -17.78
N PRO A 211 10.63 12.77 -17.39
CA PRO A 211 11.17 13.74 -18.36
C PRO A 211 12.28 13.16 -19.23
N VAL A 212 12.78 11.95 -18.92
CA VAL A 212 13.82 11.25 -19.66
C VAL A 212 13.34 9.87 -20.04
N GLU A 213 13.40 9.57 -21.32
CA GLU A 213 13.12 8.23 -21.85
C GLU A 213 14.39 7.68 -22.51
N LEU A 214 14.72 6.43 -22.22
CA LEU A 214 15.83 5.72 -22.82
C LEU A 214 15.31 4.46 -23.52
N PHE A 215 15.68 4.30 -24.77
CA PHE A 215 15.45 3.06 -25.51
C PHE A 215 16.74 2.23 -25.53
N ILE A 216 16.67 1.00 -25.07
CA ILE A 216 17.79 0.04 -25.09
C ILE A 216 17.41 -1.14 -25.95
N GLY A 217 18.19 -1.37 -26.99
CA GLY A 217 18.04 -2.52 -27.87
C GLY A 217 18.66 -3.79 -27.27
N ASP A 218 18.28 -4.95 -27.81
CA ASP A 218 18.64 -6.27 -27.29
C ASP A 218 20.15 -6.46 -27.07
N ALA A 219 20.99 -5.99 -27.98
CA ALA A 219 22.44 -6.14 -27.87
C ALA A 219 23.09 -5.33 -26.72
N ALA A 220 22.44 -4.26 -26.27
CA ALA A 220 22.92 -3.44 -25.16
C ALA A 220 22.36 -3.89 -23.80
N ALA A 221 21.23 -4.60 -23.81
CA ALA A 221 20.56 -5.05 -22.61
C ALA A 221 21.37 -6.08 -21.81
N GLU A 222 22.16 -6.91 -22.50
CA GLU A 222 23.04 -7.90 -21.89
C GLU A 222 24.12 -7.27 -20.98
N SER A 223 24.49 -6.02 -21.22
CA SER A 223 25.48 -5.30 -20.41
C SER A 223 24.93 -4.67 -19.12
N LEU A 224 23.61 -4.66 -18.94
CA LEU A 224 22.93 -4.03 -17.80
C LEU A 224 22.47 -5.02 -16.74
N ALA A 225 22.68 -6.32 -16.97
CA ALA A 225 22.13 -7.41 -16.15
C ALA A 225 22.65 -7.47 -14.69
N ASP A 226 23.70 -6.71 -14.33
CA ASP A 226 24.38 -6.82 -13.04
C ASP A 226 23.98 -5.75 -11.99
N ALA A 227 23.03 -4.87 -12.27
CA ALA A 227 22.63 -3.85 -11.33
C ALA A 227 21.43 -4.31 -10.48
N GLU A 228 21.68 -4.78 -9.27
CA GLU A 228 20.70 -5.31 -8.31
C GLU A 228 19.54 -4.34 -8.04
N LEU A 229 19.78 -3.04 -8.06
CA LEU A 229 18.76 -2.00 -7.89
C LEU A 229 17.87 -1.82 -9.13
N ALA A 230 18.37 -2.13 -10.31
CA ALA A 230 17.61 -2.06 -11.55
C ALA A 230 16.62 -3.22 -11.67
N LEU A 231 16.90 -4.35 -11.03
CA LEU A 231 16.09 -5.56 -11.09
C LEU A 231 14.80 -5.49 -10.26
N GLU A 232 14.79 -4.74 -9.18
CA GLU A 232 13.65 -4.72 -8.25
C GLU A 232 12.47 -3.91 -8.78
N LYS A 233 12.74 -2.81 -9.46
CA LYS A 233 11.72 -1.83 -9.89
C LYS A 233 11.64 -1.61 -11.38
N SER A 234 12.61 -2.11 -12.15
CA SER A 234 12.55 -2.17 -13.60
C SER A 234 12.98 -3.55 -14.08
N THR A 235 12.05 -4.43 -14.32
CA THR A 235 12.29 -5.70 -15.03
C THR A 235 12.66 -5.48 -16.49
N ALA A 236 12.93 -4.22 -16.86
CA ALA A 236 13.20 -3.78 -18.20
C ALA A 236 14.69 -3.82 -18.51
N THR A 237 15.09 -4.84 -19.17
CA THR A 237 16.41 -4.90 -19.78
C THR A 237 16.41 -4.44 -21.24
N ARG A 238 15.23 -4.17 -21.82
CA ARG A 238 15.08 -3.79 -23.23
C ARG A 238 13.79 -3.00 -23.49
N GLY A 239 13.76 -2.27 -24.60
CA GLY A 239 12.63 -1.44 -24.99
C GLY A 239 12.73 -0.02 -24.43
N LEU A 240 11.59 0.64 -24.28
CA LEU A 240 11.49 1.99 -23.73
C LEU A 240 11.54 1.92 -22.20
N LEU A 241 12.58 2.50 -21.61
CA LEU A 241 12.81 2.52 -20.17
C LEU A 241 12.52 3.89 -19.60
N PRO A 242 11.68 4.00 -18.56
CA PRO A 242 11.64 5.20 -17.73
C PRO A 242 12.94 5.29 -16.92
N ILE A 243 13.62 6.43 -16.94
CA ILE A 243 14.79 6.67 -16.11
C ILE A 243 14.32 7.37 -14.83
N GLN A 244 14.56 6.72 -13.69
CA GLN A 244 14.36 7.28 -12.37
C GLN A 244 15.72 7.50 -11.71
N PRO A 245 16.33 8.69 -11.81
CA PRO A 245 17.74 8.90 -11.47
C PRO A 245 18.06 8.81 -9.97
N ASN A 246 17.07 8.78 -9.09
CA ASN A 246 17.25 8.59 -7.64
C ASN A 246 15.96 8.01 -7.06
N GLU A 247 15.79 6.71 -7.17
CA GLU A 247 14.58 6.03 -6.71
C GLU A 247 14.32 6.21 -5.22
N ALA A 248 15.37 6.08 -4.38
CA ALA A 248 15.22 6.22 -2.93
C ALA A 248 14.70 7.61 -2.52
N ASP A 249 15.08 8.67 -3.23
CA ASP A 249 14.59 10.03 -2.99
C ASP A 249 13.20 10.24 -3.63
N LEU A 250 13.03 9.76 -4.87
CA LEU A 250 11.79 9.92 -5.62
C LEU A 250 10.60 9.22 -4.92
N TYR A 251 10.82 7.98 -4.48
CA TYR A 251 9.79 7.17 -3.80
C TYR A 251 9.63 7.48 -2.31
N GLY A 252 10.35 8.49 -1.77
CA GLY A 252 10.11 9.03 -0.43
C GLY A 252 10.92 8.39 0.70
N TYR A 253 11.69 7.34 0.46
CA TYR A 253 12.45 6.64 1.51
C TYR A 253 13.44 7.56 2.25
N VAL A 254 14.07 8.51 1.55
CA VAL A 254 15.01 9.46 2.16
C VAL A 254 14.30 10.39 3.13
N ASP A 255 13.16 10.96 2.72
CA ASP A 255 12.40 11.91 3.56
C ASP A 255 11.68 11.22 4.70
N GLU A 256 11.19 10.01 4.50
CA GLU A 256 10.60 9.16 5.54
C GLU A 256 11.60 8.85 6.67
N ASN A 257 12.80 8.41 6.30
CA ASN A 257 13.87 8.16 7.26
C ASN A 257 14.30 9.44 7.98
N ARG A 258 14.35 10.57 7.27
CA ARG A 258 14.68 11.88 7.86
C ARG A 258 13.63 12.30 8.89
N ASP A 259 12.34 12.22 8.57
CA ASP A 259 11.24 12.53 9.50
C ASP A 259 11.39 11.74 10.79
N MET A 260 11.59 10.43 10.69
CA MET A 260 11.75 9.56 11.85
C MET A 260 12.96 9.95 12.71
N VAL A 261 14.14 10.13 12.10
CA VAL A 261 15.37 10.49 12.85
C VAL A 261 15.21 11.82 13.56
N GLU A 262 14.69 12.84 12.88
CA GLU A 262 14.48 14.16 13.45
C GLU A 262 13.47 14.14 14.61
N ARG A 263 12.34 13.44 14.44
CA ARG A 263 11.31 13.33 15.49
C ARG A 263 11.78 12.52 16.69
N PHE A 264 12.39 11.36 16.47
CA PHE A 264 12.94 10.54 17.56
C PHE A 264 14.02 11.28 18.34
N SER A 265 14.84 12.11 17.68
CA SER A 265 15.84 12.94 18.37
C SER A 265 15.23 13.98 19.31
N ARG A 266 13.97 14.39 19.06
CA ARG A 266 13.20 15.29 19.93
C ARG A 266 12.30 14.55 20.93
N GLY A 267 12.35 13.21 20.94
CA GLY A 267 11.47 12.40 21.80
C GLY A 267 10.01 12.36 21.33
N GLU A 268 9.77 12.63 20.03
CA GLU A 268 8.45 12.58 19.39
C GLU A 268 8.27 11.26 18.65
N ASP A 269 7.02 10.85 18.39
CA ASP A 269 6.71 9.76 17.45
C ASP A 269 6.94 10.23 16.01
N GLY A 270 7.13 9.30 15.06
CA GLY A 270 7.16 9.58 13.63
C GLY A 270 5.87 10.27 13.15
N MET A 271 5.87 10.84 11.96
CA MET A 271 4.65 11.42 11.37
C MET A 271 3.53 10.39 11.29
N LEU A 272 3.88 9.16 10.99
CA LEU A 272 3.00 7.99 11.03
C LEU A 272 3.38 7.13 12.22
N THR A 273 2.40 6.82 13.06
CA THR A 273 2.60 6.00 14.27
C THR A 273 2.15 4.56 14.04
N TRP A 274 2.45 3.67 14.97
CA TRP A 274 1.91 2.30 14.90
C TRP A 274 0.39 2.26 15.12
N GLU A 275 -0.20 3.24 15.81
CA GLU A 275 -1.66 3.39 15.88
C GLU A 275 -2.26 3.69 14.51
N TYR A 276 -1.57 4.50 13.70
CA TYR A 276 -1.96 4.69 12.31
C TYR A 276 -1.80 3.41 11.49
N GLY A 277 -0.70 2.68 11.65
CA GLY A 277 -0.51 1.37 11.03
C GLY A 277 -1.60 0.35 11.42
N LEU A 278 -2.10 0.41 12.67
CA LEU A 278 -3.22 -0.40 13.12
C LEU A 278 -4.54 -0.02 12.39
N GLU A 279 -4.79 1.27 12.16
CA GLU A 279 -5.94 1.73 11.37
C GLU A 279 -5.86 1.23 9.93
N ILE A 280 -4.69 1.31 9.29
CA ILE A 280 -4.47 0.76 7.94
C ILE A 280 -4.70 -0.76 7.93
N THR A 281 -4.22 -1.48 8.94
CA THR A 281 -4.49 -2.92 9.07
C THR A 281 -5.98 -3.21 9.19
N GLN A 282 -6.75 -2.40 9.93
CA GLN A 282 -8.21 -2.54 10.01
C GLN A 282 -8.88 -2.35 8.65
N LEU A 283 -8.44 -1.36 7.87
CA LEU A 283 -8.98 -1.11 6.53
C LEU A 283 -8.64 -2.26 5.56
N LEU A 284 -7.44 -2.84 5.65
CA LEU A 284 -7.06 -4.04 4.89
C LEU A 284 -7.93 -5.24 5.25
N MET A 285 -8.14 -5.50 6.55
CA MET A 285 -9.01 -6.59 7.00
C MET A 285 -10.46 -6.38 6.57
N ALA A 286 -10.95 -5.14 6.62
CA ALA A 286 -12.28 -4.79 6.11
C ALA A 286 -12.36 -4.99 4.58
N ALA A 287 -11.31 -4.69 3.84
CA ALA A 287 -11.25 -4.92 2.40
C ALA A 287 -11.30 -6.42 2.05
N TYR A 288 -10.49 -7.25 2.72
CA TYR A 288 -10.58 -8.72 2.57
C TYR A 288 -11.96 -9.26 2.95
N TYR A 289 -12.50 -8.83 4.08
CA TYR A 289 -13.82 -9.26 4.54
C TYR A 289 -14.93 -8.85 3.56
N SER A 290 -14.83 -7.65 2.97
CA SER A 290 -15.72 -7.19 1.90
C SER A 290 -15.63 -8.07 0.66
N ALA A 291 -14.42 -8.36 0.18
CA ALA A 291 -14.20 -9.18 -1.00
C ALA A 291 -14.71 -10.62 -0.81
N GLU A 292 -14.43 -11.24 0.35
CA GLU A 292 -14.85 -12.61 0.66
C GLU A 292 -16.36 -12.76 0.86
N THR A 293 -17.01 -11.73 1.42
CA THR A 293 -18.46 -11.77 1.69
C THR A 293 -19.31 -11.18 0.55
N GLY A 294 -18.69 -10.43 -0.38
CA GLY A 294 -19.40 -9.70 -1.42
C GLY A 294 -20.27 -8.55 -0.90
N ARG A 295 -19.94 -8.00 0.27
CA ARG A 295 -20.75 -6.97 0.97
C ARG A 295 -19.92 -5.75 1.29
N VAL A 296 -20.61 -4.60 1.38
CA VAL A 296 -20.00 -3.40 1.97
C VAL A 296 -19.86 -3.63 3.47
N VAL A 297 -18.65 -3.35 3.98
CA VAL A 297 -18.33 -3.43 5.42
C VAL A 297 -18.63 -2.08 6.05
N ASP A 298 -19.57 -2.03 6.98
CA ASP A 298 -19.92 -0.82 7.75
C ASP A 298 -19.04 -0.73 9.00
N LEU A 299 -18.08 0.18 8.99
CA LEU A 299 -17.16 0.40 10.11
C LEU A 299 -17.79 1.25 11.24
N THR A 300 -19.01 1.74 11.06
CA THR A 300 -19.77 2.41 12.13
C THR A 300 -20.54 1.44 13.00
N ASP A 301 -20.67 0.18 12.58
CA ASP A 301 -21.30 -0.90 13.36
C ASP A 301 -20.25 -1.58 14.27
N PRO A 302 -20.38 -1.46 15.61
CA PRO A 302 -19.45 -2.09 16.54
C PRO A 302 -19.38 -3.63 16.42
N ALA A 303 -20.46 -4.28 15.98
CA ALA A 303 -20.48 -5.73 15.79
C ALA A 303 -19.59 -6.14 14.61
N VAL A 304 -19.61 -5.36 13.53
CA VAL A 304 -18.74 -5.56 12.37
C VAL A 304 -17.28 -5.32 12.77
N VAL A 305 -16.98 -4.23 13.47
CA VAL A 305 -15.62 -3.94 13.97
C VAL A 305 -15.11 -5.06 14.86
N SER A 306 -15.95 -5.57 15.79
CA SER A 306 -15.58 -6.71 16.64
C SER A 306 -15.31 -7.99 15.84
N THR A 307 -16.02 -8.20 14.73
CA THR A 307 -15.76 -9.33 13.84
C THR A 307 -14.36 -9.22 13.22
N LEU A 308 -13.95 -8.03 12.77
CA LEU A 308 -12.64 -7.80 12.19
C LEU A 308 -11.49 -8.06 13.18
N ASP A 309 -11.70 -7.89 14.47
CA ASP A 309 -10.68 -8.10 15.51
C ASP A 309 -10.13 -9.53 15.55
N SER A 310 -10.96 -10.51 15.21
CA SER A 310 -10.59 -11.94 15.16
C SER A 310 -10.52 -12.51 13.74
N TYR A 311 -10.82 -11.70 12.74
CA TYR A 311 -10.86 -12.13 11.35
C TYR A 311 -9.46 -12.43 10.81
N VAL A 312 -9.36 -13.55 10.11
CA VAL A 312 -8.18 -13.96 9.35
C VAL A 312 -8.63 -14.26 7.93
N PRO A 313 -8.11 -13.60 6.91
CA PRO A 313 -8.48 -13.86 5.50
C PRO A 313 -8.34 -15.32 5.11
N ALA A 314 -9.29 -15.85 4.37
CA ALA A 314 -9.24 -17.23 3.86
C ALA A 314 -7.98 -17.46 2.99
N ILE A 315 -7.55 -16.45 2.26
CA ILE A 315 -6.32 -16.46 1.46
C ILE A 315 -5.10 -16.67 2.37
N GLN A 316 -5.00 -15.96 3.49
CA GLN A 316 -3.92 -16.12 4.46
C GLN A 316 -3.87 -17.54 5.06
N GLN A 317 -5.02 -18.19 5.17
CA GLN A 317 -5.13 -19.57 5.66
C GLN A 317 -4.82 -20.63 4.57
N GLY A 318 -4.40 -20.21 3.36
CA GLY A 318 -4.16 -21.09 2.23
C GLY A 318 -5.45 -21.53 1.49
N ASN A 319 -6.59 -20.94 1.83
CA ASN A 319 -7.90 -21.27 1.27
C ASN A 319 -8.34 -20.32 0.14
N GLY A 320 -7.41 -19.66 -0.54
CA GLY A 320 -7.71 -18.70 -1.62
C GLY A 320 -8.59 -19.26 -2.74
N ASN A 321 -8.52 -20.58 -2.99
CA ASN A 321 -9.39 -21.25 -3.97
C ASN A 321 -10.90 -21.10 -3.67
N SER A 322 -11.28 -20.87 -2.43
CA SER A 322 -12.70 -20.77 -2.04
C SER A 322 -13.29 -19.37 -2.22
N VAL A 323 -12.45 -18.35 -2.33
CA VAL A 323 -12.89 -16.94 -2.30
C VAL A 323 -12.46 -16.13 -3.52
N LEU A 324 -11.42 -16.55 -4.24
CA LEU A 324 -10.92 -15.81 -5.40
C LEU A 324 -11.72 -16.06 -6.67
N ARG A 325 -12.14 -14.99 -7.32
CA ARG A 325 -12.60 -15.04 -8.70
C ARG A 325 -11.39 -15.25 -9.62
N ARG A 326 -11.53 -16.12 -10.61
CA ARG A 326 -10.45 -16.47 -11.54
C ARG A 326 -10.68 -15.85 -12.90
N GLY A 327 -9.59 -15.46 -13.56
CA GLY A 327 -9.56 -15.19 -14.98
C GLY A 327 -9.92 -16.45 -15.79
N ALA A 328 -10.31 -16.26 -17.05
CA ALA A 328 -10.55 -17.39 -17.94
C ALA A 328 -9.23 -18.13 -18.24
N GLU A 329 -9.24 -19.45 -18.18
CA GLU A 329 -8.14 -20.26 -18.70
C GLU A 329 -8.09 -20.05 -20.22
N GLN A 330 -6.92 -19.71 -20.76
CA GLN A 330 -6.68 -19.51 -22.20
C GLN A 330 -6.24 -20.82 -22.83
#